data_d1d73b8ff8aa92a5dadb7e0257d476c4
#
_entry.id   d1d73b8ff8aa92a5dadb7e0257d476c4
#
_cell.length_a   1.000
_cell.length_b   1.000
_cell.length_c   1.000
_cell.angle_alpha   90.00
_cell.angle_beta   90.00
_cell.angle_gamma   90.00
#
_symmetry.space_group_name_H-M   'P 1'
#
loop_
_entity.id
_entity.type
_entity.pdbx_description
1 polymer ?
#
loop_
_entity_poly.entity_id
_entity_poly.type
_entity_poly.pdbx_seq_one_letter_code
_entity_poly.pdbx_strand_id
1 'polypeptide(L)'
;QGRDAAEKVKYFIKAAIEKWGIRYVLLVGGRSNQGSVEKYWVPVRYSSLNRPYETMNETHFLSDLYFADIYTKNGSFSSWDDNQNGLFGEWDIGTSAADQPDLYPDVSLGRLPCLNAHQLRIVIRKIILYETFGCADSWFKTMVVVAGDTYPGRTPYNDGELYTQQGLDLMSDFRPVKLWVSDNSLRNWVDVVTAINKGCGFIWLSGHGNPKSWATHPTNDSDTWIHGLRMRNLPFLRNHQKLPVCITGSGCFNNMFNVSIGNSYFVYGIPTPYCIGWGLMIQPDGGSIATIGATAFSYESPDITLGYGGIEWLDRQFFAEYSLNQTDILGDTWSRSISAVLQACPFDWSDGSINGSAIIVKNIEQWVLFGDPTLKIGGYRQ
;
A
#
# COMPACT_ATOMS: atom_id res chain seq x y z
N GLN A 1 22.06 20.69 -3.48
CA GLN A 1 20.74 21.11 -2.97
C GLN A 1 20.20 20.05 -2.04
N GLY A 2 19.29 20.44 -1.12
CA GLY A 2 18.64 19.57 -0.16
C GLY A 2 19.12 19.75 1.28
N ARG A 3 18.17 19.96 2.21
CA ARG A 3 18.39 20.23 3.64
C ARG A 3 18.84 18.96 4.39
N ASP A 4 18.30 17.82 3.98
CA ASP A 4 18.61 16.50 4.54
C ASP A 4 18.86 15.43 3.45
N ALA A 5 19.07 14.18 3.87
CA ALA A 5 19.36 13.10 2.94
C ALA A 5 18.17 12.75 2.03
N ALA A 6 16.93 12.80 2.54
CA ALA A 6 15.74 12.51 1.75
C ALA A 6 15.50 13.59 0.69
N GLU A 7 15.62 14.87 1.07
CA GLU A 7 15.46 15.97 0.12
C GLU A 7 16.57 15.98 -0.95
N LYS A 8 17.80 15.57 -0.61
CA LYS A 8 18.87 15.38 -1.59
C LYS A 8 18.51 14.31 -2.63
N VAL A 9 17.89 13.20 -2.23
CA VAL A 9 17.36 12.19 -3.15
C VAL A 9 16.27 12.78 -4.03
N LYS A 10 15.34 13.55 -3.48
CA LYS A 10 14.27 14.21 -4.25
C LYS A 10 14.84 15.19 -5.29
N TYR A 11 15.83 16.01 -4.93
CA TYR A 11 16.54 16.87 -5.89
C TYR A 11 17.32 16.09 -6.95
N PHE A 12 17.85 14.92 -6.62
CA PHE A 12 18.50 14.06 -7.62
C PHE A 12 17.45 13.53 -8.62
N ILE A 13 16.28 13.08 -8.13
CA ILE A 13 15.18 12.64 -9.00
C ILE A 13 14.75 13.79 -9.93
N LYS A 14 14.56 14.99 -9.40
CA LYS A 14 14.27 16.19 -10.21
C LYS A 14 15.30 16.40 -11.31
N ALA A 15 16.59 16.39 -10.95
CA ALA A 15 17.65 16.56 -11.93
C ALA A 15 17.70 15.43 -12.99
N ALA A 16 17.34 14.21 -12.60
CA ALA A 16 17.27 13.07 -13.52
C ALA A 16 16.07 13.18 -14.49
N ILE A 17 14.93 13.68 -14.02
CA ILE A 17 13.80 14.03 -14.90
C ILE A 17 14.24 15.06 -15.92
N GLU A 18 14.85 16.15 -15.50
CA GLU A 18 15.23 17.28 -16.37
C GLU A 18 16.35 16.92 -17.36
N LYS A 19 17.31 16.08 -16.96
CA LYS A 19 18.45 15.75 -17.80
C LYS A 19 18.27 14.53 -18.67
N TRP A 20 17.53 13.52 -18.18
CA TRP A 20 17.45 12.20 -18.81
C TRP A 20 16.01 11.78 -19.14
N GLY A 21 15.01 12.57 -18.73
CA GLY A 21 13.60 12.25 -18.98
C GLY A 21 13.15 10.97 -18.30
N ILE A 22 13.67 10.66 -17.09
CA ILE A 22 13.24 9.46 -16.38
C ILE A 22 11.76 9.55 -16.03
N ARG A 23 11.10 8.39 -16.02
CA ARG A 23 9.70 8.23 -15.64
C ARG A 23 9.51 7.30 -14.45
N TYR A 24 10.49 6.48 -14.15
CA TYR A 24 10.44 5.46 -13.12
C TYR A 24 11.56 5.63 -12.12
N VAL A 25 11.25 5.41 -10.85
CA VAL A 25 12.21 5.46 -9.74
C VAL A 25 12.03 4.22 -8.87
N LEU A 26 13.10 3.45 -8.69
CA LEU A 26 13.13 2.32 -7.76
C LEU A 26 14.04 2.65 -6.58
N LEU A 27 13.47 2.77 -5.38
CA LEU A 27 14.20 2.97 -4.13
C LEU A 27 14.59 1.60 -3.54
N VAL A 28 15.87 1.27 -3.52
CA VAL A 28 16.36 -0.05 -3.08
C VAL A 28 17.02 0.05 -1.72
N GLY A 29 16.31 -0.28 -0.68
CA GLY A 29 16.77 -0.29 0.71
C GLY A 29 15.69 0.11 1.71
N GLY A 30 15.62 -0.63 2.80
CA GLY A 30 14.82 -0.37 3.99
C GLY A 30 15.70 -0.08 5.19
N ARG A 31 15.25 -0.49 6.39
CA ARG A 31 16.07 -0.37 7.61
C ARG A 31 17.38 -1.15 7.47
N SER A 32 18.47 -0.49 7.84
CA SER A 32 19.80 -1.13 7.84
C SER A 32 20.15 -1.80 9.19
N ASN A 33 19.28 -1.63 10.20
CA ASN A 33 19.47 -2.21 11.53
C ASN A 33 18.14 -2.65 12.14
N GLN A 34 18.21 -3.39 13.23
CA GLN A 34 17.08 -3.86 14.02
C GLN A 34 17.05 -3.25 15.45
N GLY A 35 17.83 -2.21 15.69
CA GLY A 35 17.85 -1.47 16.96
C GLY A 35 16.71 -0.46 17.11
N SER A 36 16.65 0.21 18.25
CA SER A 36 15.65 1.25 18.55
C SER A 36 15.87 2.53 17.71
N VAL A 37 17.10 2.86 17.40
CA VAL A 37 17.44 4.02 16.56
C VAL A 37 17.29 3.63 15.10
N GLU A 38 16.47 4.39 14.37
CA GLU A 38 16.24 4.17 12.96
C GLU A 38 17.47 4.51 12.11
N LYS A 39 17.86 3.56 11.25
CA LYS A 39 18.88 3.75 10.23
C LYS A 39 18.42 3.08 8.94
N TYR A 40 18.61 3.75 7.81
CA TYR A 40 18.13 3.28 6.52
C TYR A 40 19.28 3.18 5.52
N TRP A 41 19.17 2.22 4.57
CA TRP A 41 20.03 2.16 3.40
C TRP A 41 19.69 3.28 2.40
N VAL A 42 18.40 3.54 2.21
CA VAL A 42 17.88 4.64 1.40
C VAL A 42 17.03 5.51 2.32
N PRO A 43 17.23 6.84 2.29
CA PRO A 43 16.46 7.75 3.14
C PRO A 43 14.95 7.59 2.98
N VAL A 44 14.24 7.91 4.06
CA VAL A 44 12.78 7.94 4.11
C VAL A 44 12.29 9.34 4.38
N ARG A 45 11.04 9.63 4.04
CA ARG A 45 10.33 10.84 4.46
C ARG A 45 9.16 10.46 5.36
N TYR A 46 9.02 11.17 6.45
CA TYR A 46 7.84 11.15 7.27
C TYR A 46 6.94 12.32 6.89
N SER A 47 5.65 12.02 6.69
CA SER A 47 4.61 13.04 6.68
C SER A 47 4.19 13.32 8.12
N SER A 48 3.96 14.59 8.42
CA SER A 48 3.56 15.10 9.74
C SER A 48 2.05 15.39 9.79
N LEU A 49 1.25 14.65 9.05
CA LEU A 49 -0.20 14.70 9.16
C LEU A 49 -0.63 14.02 10.46
N ASN A 50 -0.87 14.83 11.49
CA ASN A 50 -1.16 14.37 12.84
C ASN A 50 -2.66 14.17 13.05
N ARG A 51 -3.05 12.95 13.40
CA ARG A 51 -4.40 12.67 13.88
C ARG A 51 -4.34 12.14 15.31
N PRO A 52 -4.70 12.96 16.29
CA PRO A 52 -4.85 12.49 17.67
C PRO A 52 -6.07 11.55 17.73
N TYR A 53 -5.84 10.29 18.03
CA TYR A 53 -6.88 9.33 18.36
C TYR A 53 -6.86 9.09 19.86
N GLU A 54 -8.03 8.89 20.49
CA GLU A 54 -8.18 8.76 21.95
C GLU A 54 -7.21 7.74 22.58
N THR A 55 -6.82 6.71 21.85
CA THR A 55 -5.94 5.63 22.33
C THR A 55 -4.59 5.55 21.62
N MET A 56 -4.38 6.27 20.51
CA MET A 56 -3.19 6.15 19.67
C MET A 56 -2.84 7.51 19.05
N ASN A 57 -1.68 8.03 19.45
CA ASN A 57 -1.18 9.28 18.92
C ASN A 57 -0.21 8.99 17.75
N GLU A 58 -0.71 9.01 16.53
CA GLU A 58 0.12 8.90 15.33
C GLU A 58 0.46 10.30 14.84
N THR A 59 1.64 10.77 15.18
CA THR A 59 2.10 12.12 14.87
C THR A 59 2.81 12.23 13.52
N HIS A 60 3.26 11.11 12.97
CA HIS A 60 3.97 11.04 11.70
C HIS A 60 3.96 9.61 11.16
N PHE A 61 4.07 9.47 9.85
CA PHE A 61 4.13 8.19 9.16
C PHE A 61 4.97 8.29 7.87
N LEU A 62 5.42 7.13 7.36
CA LEU A 62 6.22 7.06 6.15
C LEU A 62 5.40 7.39 4.91
N SER A 63 5.92 8.28 4.05
CA SER A 63 5.35 8.58 2.74
C SER A 63 6.42 8.50 1.65
N ASP A 64 6.29 7.50 0.77
CA ASP A 64 7.15 7.43 -0.43
C ASP A 64 6.63 8.33 -1.56
N LEU A 65 5.38 8.79 -1.50
CA LEU A 65 4.82 9.77 -2.44
C LEU A 65 5.66 11.07 -2.46
N TYR A 66 6.28 11.43 -1.35
CA TYR A 66 7.24 12.54 -1.28
C TYR A 66 8.31 12.48 -2.37
N PHE A 67 8.79 11.29 -2.71
CA PHE A 67 9.82 11.10 -3.74
C PHE A 67 9.24 11.01 -5.15
N ALA A 68 7.94 10.90 -5.30
CA ALA A 68 7.25 10.83 -6.59
C ALA A 68 6.65 12.19 -7.00
N ASP A 69 6.17 12.97 -6.05
CA ASP A 69 5.65 14.33 -6.22
C ASP A 69 6.82 15.33 -6.21
N ILE A 70 7.31 15.69 -7.39
CA ILE A 70 8.53 16.50 -7.57
C ILE A 70 8.20 17.97 -7.86
N TYR A 71 7.10 18.22 -8.58
CA TYR A 71 6.69 19.54 -8.99
C TYR A 71 5.29 19.85 -8.46
N THR A 72 5.06 21.11 -8.11
CA THR A 72 3.73 21.64 -7.86
C THR A 72 3.01 21.91 -9.19
N LYS A 73 1.71 22.12 -9.17
CA LYS A 73 0.88 22.46 -10.37
C LYS A 73 1.43 23.58 -11.23
N ASN A 74 2.19 24.51 -10.64
CA ASN A 74 2.82 25.62 -11.37
C ASN A 74 4.25 25.32 -11.85
N GLY A 75 4.72 24.08 -11.69
CA GLY A 75 6.04 23.61 -12.12
C GLY A 75 7.20 23.96 -11.19
N SER A 76 6.94 24.54 -10.01
CA SER A 76 7.98 24.74 -9.00
C SER A 76 8.28 23.43 -8.25
N PHE A 77 9.41 23.40 -7.52
CA PHE A 77 9.75 22.23 -6.71
C PHE A 77 8.77 22.06 -5.54
N SER A 78 8.18 20.88 -5.43
CA SER A 78 7.27 20.49 -4.34
C SER A 78 8.09 20.13 -3.10
N SER A 79 8.23 21.07 -2.14
CA SER A 79 9.07 20.85 -0.95
C SER A 79 8.41 19.97 0.10
N TRP A 80 7.08 19.99 0.18
CA TRP A 80 6.27 19.42 1.26
C TRP A 80 6.47 20.11 2.63
N ASP A 81 7.10 21.27 2.64
CA ASP A 81 7.41 22.05 3.84
C ASP A 81 7.39 23.53 3.42
N ASP A 82 6.18 24.08 3.31
CA ASP A 82 5.92 25.40 2.77
C ASP A 82 6.34 26.50 3.76
N ASN A 83 6.22 26.23 5.07
CA ASN A 83 6.59 27.15 6.14
C ASN A 83 8.07 27.01 6.57
N GLN A 84 8.81 26.04 6.04
CA GLN A 84 10.24 25.77 6.26
C GLN A 84 10.59 25.47 7.73
N ASN A 85 9.68 24.82 8.47
CA ASN A 85 9.90 24.44 9.86
C ASN A 85 10.57 23.06 10.04
N GLY A 86 10.73 22.30 8.94
CA GLY A 86 11.34 20.97 8.95
C GLY A 86 10.37 19.82 9.21
N LEU A 87 9.08 20.11 9.35
CA LEU A 87 7.99 19.15 9.27
C LEU A 87 7.51 19.11 7.81
N PHE A 88 7.10 17.97 7.32
CA PHE A 88 6.76 17.78 5.91
C PHE A 88 5.34 17.24 5.79
N GLY A 89 4.52 17.81 4.92
CA GLY A 89 3.11 17.48 4.80
C GLY A 89 2.38 17.76 6.12
N GLU A 90 2.70 18.88 6.77
CA GLU A 90 2.22 19.20 8.10
C GLU A 90 0.74 19.59 8.08
N TRP A 91 -0.05 18.77 8.78
CA TRP A 91 -1.47 19.01 9.00
C TRP A 91 -1.93 18.47 10.35
N ASP A 92 -2.20 19.37 11.28
CA ASP A 92 -2.88 19.00 12.53
C ASP A 92 -4.40 18.96 12.29
N ILE A 93 -4.99 17.77 12.34
CA ILE A 93 -6.43 17.60 12.16
C ILE A 93 -7.18 18.40 13.23
N GLY A 94 -8.12 19.22 12.80
CA GLY A 94 -8.79 20.23 13.62
C GLY A 94 -8.37 21.66 13.26
N THR A 95 -7.37 21.80 12.38
CA THR A 95 -6.90 23.08 11.85
C THR A 95 -6.78 23.04 10.33
N SER A 96 -6.44 24.16 9.68
CA SER A 96 -6.03 24.15 8.28
C SER A 96 -4.61 23.58 8.15
N ALA A 97 -4.32 22.97 6.98
CA ALA A 97 -3.00 22.44 6.68
C ALA A 97 -1.94 23.55 6.66
N ALA A 98 -0.78 23.27 7.25
CA ALA A 98 0.37 24.16 7.21
C ALA A 98 1.14 24.02 5.89
N ASP A 99 1.18 22.79 5.33
CA ASP A 99 1.78 22.47 4.05
C ASP A 99 0.73 21.98 3.05
N GLN A 100 0.91 22.31 1.76
CA GLN A 100 -0.07 22.02 0.73
C GLN A 100 0.59 21.42 -0.54
N PRO A 101 1.22 20.24 -0.44
CA PRO A 101 1.74 19.54 -1.62
C PRO A 101 0.59 19.19 -2.56
N ASP A 102 0.82 19.13 -3.88
CA ASP A 102 -0.27 18.80 -4.79
C ASP A 102 -0.55 17.30 -4.91
N LEU A 103 0.35 16.48 -4.37
CA LEU A 103 0.25 15.03 -4.25
C LEU A 103 0.23 14.25 -5.57
N TYR A 104 0.36 14.92 -6.71
CA TYR A 104 0.40 14.25 -8.01
C TYR A 104 1.77 13.63 -8.28
N PRO A 105 1.85 12.31 -8.54
CA PRO A 105 3.12 11.69 -8.89
C PRO A 105 3.63 12.16 -10.26
N ASP A 106 4.80 12.78 -10.31
CA ASP A 106 5.51 13.14 -11.55
C ASP A 106 6.33 11.98 -12.11
N VAL A 107 6.65 11.01 -11.25
CA VAL A 107 7.32 9.75 -11.62
C VAL A 107 6.60 8.57 -10.98
N SER A 108 6.59 7.45 -11.68
CA SER A 108 6.12 6.18 -11.13
C SER A 108 7.18 5.62 -10.19
N LEU A 109 6.84 5.45 -8.91
CA LEU A 109 7.80 5.10 -7.87
C LEU A 109 7.45 3.77 -7.19
N GLY A 110 8.47 2.96 -6.94
CA GLY A 110 8.37 1.76 -6.11
C GLY A 110 9.55 1.64 -5.16
N ARG A 111 9.37 0.86 -4.11
CA ARG A 111 10.40 0.57 -3.11
C ARG A 111 10.63 -0.92 -2.94
N LEU A 112 11.88 -1.32 -2.78
CA LEU A 112 12.27 -2.62 -2.24
C LEU A 112 12.88 -2.39 -0.85
N PRO A 113 12.09 -2.46 0.25
CA PRO A 113 12.57 -2.13 1.59
C PRO A 113 13.41 -3.26 2.20
N CYS A 114 14.40 -3.77 1.44
CA CYS A 114 15.26 -4.87 1.86
C CYS A 114 16.17 -4.47 3.03
N LEU A 115 16.31 -5.37 3.99
CA LEU A 115 17.22 -5.21 5.13
C LEU A 115 18.67 -5.57 4.74
N ASN A 116 18.84 -6.44 3.76
CA ASN A 116 20.14 -6.97 3.35
C ASN A 116 20.11 -7.51 1.90
N ALA A 117 21.29 -7.83 1.38
CA ALA A 117 21.47 -8.34 0.03
C ALA A 117 20.82 -9.71 -0.21
N HIS A 118 20.57 -10.52 0.82
CA HIS A 118 19.90 -11.80 0.66
C HIS A 118 18.43 -11.60 0.27
N GLN A 119 17.70 -10.74 0.98
CA GLN A 119 16.32 -10.40 0.64
C GLN A 119 16.23 -9.77 -0.76
N LEU A 120 17.16 -8.88 -1.09
CA LEU A 120 17.20 -8.26 -2.40
C LEU A 120 17.36 -9.30 -3.53
N ARG A 121 18.27 -10.28 -3.37
CA ARG A 121 18.46 -11.35 -4.37
C ARG A 121 17.20 -12.17 -4.61
N ILE A 122 16.43 -12.48 -3.54
CA ILE A 122 15.16 -13.20 -3.66
C ILE A 122 14.21 -12.42 -4.58
N VAL A 123 14.00 -11.14 -4.29
CA VAL A 123 13.04 -10.32 -5.02
C VAL A 123 13.49 -10.07 -6.46
N ILE A 124 14.76 -9.73 -6.69
CA ILE A 124 15.30 -9.53 -8.05
C ILE A 124 15.15 -10.80 -8.89
N ARG A 125 15.44 -11.98 -8.30
CA ARG A 125 15.23 -13.26 -9.01
C ARG A 125 13.77 -13.45 -9.41
N LYS A 126 12.83 -13.14 -8.52
CA LYS A 126 11.39 -13.24 -8.80
C LYS A 126 10.99 -12.31 -9.94
N ILE A 127 11.44 -11.05 -9.92
CA ILE A 127 11.18 -10.06 -10.97
C ILE A 127 11.68 -10.57 -12.31
N ILE A 128 12.95 -10.98 -12.40
CA ILE A 128 13.55 -11.50 -13.64
C ILE A 128 12.76 -12.70 -14.18
N LEU A 129 12.43 -13.66 -13.31
CA LEU A 129 11.67 -14.85 -13.74
C LEU A 129 10.25 -14.49 -14.19
N TYR A 130 9.58 -13.60 -13.47
CA TYR A 130 8.23 -13.15 -13.79
C TYR A 130 8.16 -12.47 -15.16
N GLU A 131 9.11 -11.59 -15.46
CA GLU A 131 9.17 -10.89 -16.73
C GLU A 131 9.66 -11.79 -17.88
N THR A 132 10.67 -12.65 -17.62
CA THR A 132 11.25 -13.50 -18.66
C THR A 132 10.29 -14.58 -19.15
N PHE A 133 9.55 -15.22 -18.22
CA PHE A 133 8.67 -16.33 -18.58
C PHE A 133 7.22 -15.92 -18.77
N GLY A 134 6.86 -14.70 -18.35
CA GLY A 134 5.48 -14.24 -18.37
C GLY A 134 4.56 -15.07 -17.47
N CYS A 135 3.29 -14.79 -17.53
CA CYS A 135 2.28 -15.46 -16.73
C CYS A 135 1.27 -16.20 -17.62
N ALA A 136 1.08 -17.50 -17.36
CA ALA A 136 0.06 -18.26 -18.05
C ALA A 136 -1.34 -17.83 -17.61
N ASP A 137 -2.24 -17.61 -18.54
CA ASP A 137 -3.64 -17.18 -18.29
C ASP A 137 -4.39 -18.14 -17.35
N SER A 138 -4.01 -19.43 -17.32
CA SER A 138 -4.66 -20.46 -16.49
C SER A 138 -4.66 -20.13 -14.99
N TRP A 139 -3.67 -19.40 -14.51
CA TRP A 139 -3.59 -18.96 -13.11
C TRP A 139 -3.64 -17.43 -12.98
N PHE A 140 -3.01 -16.70 -13.91
CA PHE A 140 -2.93 -15.24 -13.86
C PHE A 140 -4.31 -14.59 -13.91
N LYS A 141 -5.19 -15.09 -14.78
CA LYS A 141 -6.58 -14.62 -14.90
C LYS A 141 -7.49 -15.05 -13.74
N THR A 142 -6.90 -15.20 -12.54
CA THR A 142 -7.63 -15.41 -11.29
C THR A 142 -7.41 -14.22 -10.37
N MET A 143 -8.48 -13.67 -9.82
CA MET A 143 -8.43 -12.67 -8.76
C MET A 143 -9.00 -13.26 -7.47
N VAL A 144 -8.17 -13.28 -6.43
CA VAL A 144 -8.59 -13.71 -5.09
C VAL A 144 -8.96 -12.46 -4.29
N VAL A 145 -10.13 -12.47 -3.68
CA VAL A 145 -10.54 -11.43 -2.73
C VAL A 145 -10.80 -12.06 -1.36
N VAL A 146 -10.36 -11.38 -0.32
CA VAL A 146 -10.45 -11.85 1.06
C VAL A 146 -11.07 -10.76 1.92
N ALA A 147 -12.24 -11.01 2.51
CA ALA A 147 -12.99 -10.00 3.23
C ALA A 147 -13.98 -10.58 4.25
N GLY A 148 -14.47 -9.71 5.12
CA GLY A 148 -15.53 -9.97 6.07
C GLY A 148 -16.25 -8.67 6.45
N ASP A 149 -16.71 -8.62 7.69
CA ASP A 149 -17.32 -7.44 8.30
C ASP A 149 -16.21 -6.64 8.99
N THR A 150 -15.72 -5.56 8.36
CA THR A 150 -14.63 -4.77 8.93
C THR A 150 -15.08 -4.05 10.19
N TYR A 151 -16.30 -3.51 10.19
CA TYR A 151 -16.87 -2.77 11.31
C TYR A 151 -18.25 -3.33 11.72
N PRO A 152 -18.28 -4.47 12.44
CA PRO A 152 -19.52 -5.14 12.80
C PRO A 152 -20.54 -4.23 13.48
N GLY A 153 -21.78 -4.31 13.02
CA GLY A 153 -22.89 -3.50 13.53
C GLY A 153 -22.99 -2.08 12.97
N ARG A 154 -22.03 -1.64 12.13
CA ARG A 154 -22.10 -0.33 11.47
C ARG A 154 -23.05 -0.32 10.26
N THR A 155 -23.10 -1.45 9.56
CA THR A 155 -23.96 -1.64 8.38
C THR A 155 -24.72 -2.95 8.48
N PRO A 156 -25.82 -3.13 7.74
CA PRO A 156 -26.53 -4.41 7.69
C PRO A 156 -25.87 -5.46 6.80
N TYR A 157 -24.70 -5.18 6.25
CA TYR A 157 -23.91 -6.04 5.35
C TYR A 157 -22.43 -5.99 5.74
N ASN A 158 -21.66 -6.97 5.28
CA ASN A 158 -20.21 -6.99 5.46
C ASN A 158 -19.55 -6.01 4.48
N ASP A 159 -19.06 -4.91 4.99
CA ASP A 159 -18.49 -3.80 4.21
C ASP A 159 -17.28 -4.23 3.36
N GLY A 160 -16.34 -5.00 3.91
CA GLY A 160 -15.20 -5.51 3.16
C GLY A 160 -15.60 -6.40 1.98
N GLU A 161 -16.68 -7.20 2.13
CA GLU A 161 -17.20 -8.01 1.04
C GLU A 161 -17.83 -7.16 -0.06
N LEU A 162 -18.51 -6.07 0.30
CA LEU A 162 -19.07 -5.12 -0.65
C LEU A 162 -17.96 -4.46 -1.47
N TYR A 163 -16.92 -3.95 -0.82
CA TYR A 163 -15.79 -3.31 -1.52
C TYR A 163 -15.09 -4.28 -2.46
N THR A 164 -14.82 -5.50 -1.97
CA THR A 164 -14.16 -6.50 -2.81
C THR A 164 -15.03 -6.97 -3.97
N GLN A 165 -16.37 -6.99 -3.84
CA GLN A 165 -17.27 -7.24 -4.96
C GLN A 165 -17.15 -6.15 -6.04
N GLN A 166 -17.12 -4.88 -5.64
CA GLN A 166 -16.92 -3.77 -6.59
C GLN A 166 -15.60 -3.90 -7.36
N GLY A 167 -14.52 -4.38 -6.71
CA GLY A 167 -13.27 -4.67 -7.40
C GLY A 167 -13.38 -5.83 -8.38
N LEU A 168 -14.10 -6.90 -8.04
CA LEU A 168 -14.36 -8.00 -8.96
C LEU A 168 -15.18 -7.58 -10.18
N ASP A 169 -16.15 -6.68 -9.99
CA ASP A 169 -16.97 -6.15 -11.09
C ASP A 169 -16.11 -5.38 -12.10
N LEU A 170 -15.09 -4.66 -11.65
CA LEU A 170 -14.11 -4.00 -12.51
C LEU A 170 -13.23 -5.02 -13.26
N MET A 171 -12.92 -6.16 -12.64
CA MET A 171 -12.01 -7.18 -13.15
C MET A 171 -12.75 -8.34 -13.83
N SER A 172 -13.77 -8.04 -14.64
CA SER A 172 -14.69 -9.00 -15.27
C SER A 172 -14.00 -10.09 -16.12
N ASP A 173 -12.81 -9.82 -16.66
CA ASP A 173 -12.00 -10.77 -17.41
C ASP A 173 -11.25 -11.79 -16.51
N PHE A 174 -11.35 -11.62 -15.20
CA PHE A 174 -10.70 -12.50 -14.23
C PHE A 174 -11.71 -13.45 -13.59
N ARG A 175 -11.26 -14.68 -13.35
CA ARG A 175 -12.03 -15.64 -12.57
C ARG A 175 -12.01 -15.25 -11.09
N PRO A 176 -13.15 -14.96 -10.47
CA PRO A 176 -13.20 -14.59 -9.07
C PRO A 176 -13.00 -15.83 -8.18
N VAL A 177 -12.22 -15.64 -7.12
CA VAL A 177 -12.13 -16.55 -5.98
C VAL A 177 -12.43 -15.73 -4.73
N LYS A 178 -13.63 -15.88 -4.21
CA LYS A 178 -14.11 -15.17 -3.03
C LYS A 178 -13.77 -15.99 -1.79
N LEU A 179 -13.08 -15.38 -0.87
CA LEU A 179 -12.89 -15.86 0.50
C LEU A 179 -13.60 -14.90 1.42
N TRP A 180 -14.87 -15.15 1.63
CA TRP A 180 -15.78 -14.32 2.40
C TRP A 180 -16.27 -15.01 3.66
N VAL A 181 -16.50 -14.21 4.69
CA VAL A 181 -17.00 -14.70 5.97
C VAL A 181 -18.46 -15.11 5.87
N SER A 182 -19.26 -14.33 5.12
CA SER A 182 -20.73 -14.52 5.01
C SER A 182 -21.11 -15.90 4.45
N ASP A 183 -20.29 -16.48 3.58
CA ASP A 183 -20.53 -17.78 2.97
C ASP A 183 -19.64 -18.92 3.54
N ASN A 184 -18.90 -18.63 4.63
CA ASN A 184 -17.95 -19.53 5.28
C ASN A 184 -16.77 -19.97 4.39
N SER A 185 -16.47 -19.32 3.28
CA SER A 185 -15.29 -19.60 2.47
C SER A 185 -14.00 -19.05 3.10
N LEU A 186 -14.09 -18.03 3.98
CA LEU A 186 -13.03 -17.55 4.84
C LEU A 186 -13.27 -17.96 6.29
N ARG A 187 -12.51 -18.91 6.79
CA ARG A 187 -12.56 -19.38 8.18
C ARG A 187 -11.27 -19.07 8.95
N ASN A 188 -10.15 -19.10 8.25
CA ASN A 188 -8.83 -18.86 8.82
C ASN A 188 -7.76 -18.74 7.72
N TRP A 189 -6.50 -18.56 8.14
CA TRP A 189 -5.35 -18.40 7.24
C TRP A 189 -5.11 -19.55 6.25
N VAL A 190 -5.58 -20.77 6.54
CA VAL A 190 -5.39 -21.93 5.64
C VAL A 190 -6.15 -21.71 4.34
N ASP A 191 -7.34 -21.14 4.39
CA ASP A 191 -8.15 -20.84 3.22
C ASP A 191 -7.40 -19.86 2.30
N VAL A 192 -6.82 -18.79 2.87
CA VAL A 192 -6.05 -17.78 2.14
C VAL A 192 -4.78 -18.37 1.51
N VAL A 193 -3.98 -19.08 2.31
CA VAL A 193 -2.75 -19.73 1.81
C VAL A 193 -3.08 -20.74 0.72
N THR A 194 -4.15 -21.51 0.86
CA THR A 194 -4.59 -22.49 -0.15
C THR A 194 -4.97 -21.80 -1.46
N ALA A 195 -5.68 -20.67 -1.41
CA ALA A 195 -6.04 -19.90 -2.60
C ALA A 195 -4.80 -19.35 -3.30
N ILE A 196 -3.90 -18.71 -2.54
CA ILE A 196 -2.63 -18.17 -3.10
C ILE A 196 -1.80 -19.30 -3.73
N ASN A 197 -1.69 -20.46 -3.10
CA ASN A 197 -0.88 -21.56 -3.60
C ASN A 197 -1.40 -22.17 -4.93
N LYS A 198 -2.68 -22.02 -5.23
CA LYS A 198 -3.22 -22.37 -6.56
C LYS A 198 -2.73 -21.42 -7.67
N GLY A 199 -2.35 -20.20 -7.30
CA GLY A 199 -1.93 -19.14 -8.18
C GLY A 199 -3.06 -18.19 -8.55
N CYS A 200 -2.74 -16.90 -8.58
CA CYS A 200 -3.63 -15.81 -8.99
C CYS A 200 -2.80 -14.64 -9.51
N GLY A 201 -3.39 -13.80 -10.35
CA GLY A 201 -2.75 -12.57 -10.81
C GLY A 201 -2.84 -11.46 -9.76
N PHE A 202 -3.95 -11.41 -9.05
CA PHE A 202 -4.20 -10.43 -8.01
C PHE A 202 -4.78 -11.08 -6.74
N ILE A 203 -4.43 -10.49 -5.60
CA ILE A 203 -5.10 -10.75 -4.34
C ILE A 203 -5.41 -9.41 -3.66
N TRP A 204 -6.63 -9.24 -3.21
CA TRP A 204 -7.06 -8.08 -2.43
C TRP A 204 -7.56 -8.52 -1.05
N LEU A 205 -6.94 -7.97 -0.02
CA LEU A 205 -7.25 -8.20 1.38
C LEU A 205 -7.93 -6.95 1.94
N SER A 206 -9.26 -6.95 2.08
CA SER A 206 -10.03 -5.82 2.65
C SER A 206 -10.47 -6.13 4.07
N GLY A 207 -9.97 -5.35 5.03
CA GLY A 207 -10.20 -5.53 6.48
C GLY A 207 -9.16 -4.83 7.33
N HIS A 208 -8.81 -5.40 8.47
CA HIS A 208 -7.86 -4.82 9.42
C HIS A 208 -6.44 -5.35 9.27
N GLY A 209 -5.46 -4.51 9.65
CA GLY A 209 -4.06 -4.87 9.60
C GLY A 209 -3.24 -4.33 10.76
N ASN A 210 -2.09 -4.93 10.92
CA ASN A 210 -0.95 -4.43 11.68
C ASN A 210 0.34 -4.91 10.99
N PRO A 211 1.54 -4.50 11.40
CA PRO A 211 2.76 -4.88 10.69
C PRO A 211 2.99 -6.39 10.54
N LYS A 212 2.29 -7.24 11.32
CA LYS A 212 2.50 -8.71 11.36
C LYS A 212 1.35 -9.52 10.84
N SER A 213 0.18 -8.92 10.61
CA SER A 213 -1.02 -9.67 10.27
C SER A 213 -2.06 -8.83 9.53
N TRP A 214 -2.90 -9.55 8.84
CA TRP A 214 -4.19 -9.09 8.34
C TRP A 214 -5.31 -9.96 8.93
N ALA A 215 -6.44 -9.34 9.29
CA ALA A 215 -7.60 -10.00 9.88
C ALA A 215 -8.89 -9.22 9.56
N THR A 216 -10.03 -9.88 9.76
CA THR A 216 -11.37 -9.29 9.69
C THR A 216 -12.26 -9.89 10.77
N HIS A 217 -13.51 -9.46 10.84
CA HIS A 217 -14.50 -9.99 11.76
C HIS A 217 -15.55 -10.85 11.06
N PRO A 218 -16.21 -11.76 11.81
CA PRO A 218 -17.47 -12.37 11.40
C PRO A 218 -18.59 -11.34 11.28
N THR A 219 -19.63 -11.67 10.54
CA THR A 219 -20.81 -10.82 10.37
C THR A 219 -21.42 -10.47 11.72
N ASN A 220 -21.52 -9.16 12.01
CA ASN A 220 -22.10 -8.62 13.27
C ASN A 220 -21.41 -9.11 14.57
N ASP A 221 -20.17 -9.55 14.51
CA ASP A 221 -19.41 -10.01 15.69
C ASP A 221 -18.08 -9.27 15.78
N SER A 222 -18.02 -8.23 16.61
CA SER A 222 -16.83 -7.41 16.86
C SER A 222 -15.82 -8.04 17.83
N ASP A 223 -16.20 -9.09 18.55
CA ASP A 223 -15.36 -9.71 19.56
C ASP A 223 -14.45 -10.80 18.97
N THR A 224 -14.89 -11.43 17.90
CA THR A 224 -14.15 -12.51 17.22
C THR A 224 -13.30 -11.98 16.09
N TRP A 225 -12.07 -12.48 15.97
CA TRP A 225 -11.16 -12.16 14.86
C TRP A 225 -10.91 -13.38 13.97
N ILE A 226 -11.14 -13.23 12.68
CA ILE A 226 -10.74 -14.18 11.65
C ILE A 226 -9.39 -13.71 11.08
N HIS A 227 -8.32 -14.43 11.44
CA HIS A 227 -6.97 -14.12 10.97
C HIS A 227 -6.73 -14.77 9.60
N GLY A 228 -6.74 -13.95 8.55
CA GLY A 228 -6.49 -14.43 7.19
C GLY A 228 -5.00 -14.64 6.88
N LEU A 229 -4.12 -13.76 7.37
CA LEU A 229 -2.66 -13.94 7.23
C LEU A 229 -1.91 -13.39 8.44
N ARG A 230 -0.85 -14.08 8.84
CA ARG A 230 0.13 -13.65 9.85
C ARG A 230 1.53 -13.97 9.35
N MET A 231 2.54 -13.23 9.81
CA MET A 231 3.96 -13.49 9.48
C MET A 231 4.34 -14.97 9.57
N ARG A 232 3.88 -15.67 10.62
CA ARG A 232 4.15 -17.10 10.82
C ARG A 232 3.52 -18.02 9.77
N ASN A 233 2.56 -17.51 8.98
CA ASN A 233 1.89 -18.29 7.93
C ASN A 233 2.59 -18.14 6.58
N LEU A 234 3.39 -17.11 6.37
CA LEU A 234 4.07 -16.82 5.10
C LEU A 234 4.98 -17.97 4.63
N PRO A 235 5.71 -18.71 5.51
CA PRO A 235 6.49 -19.86 5.09
C PRO A 235 5.69 -21.02 4.46
N PHE A 236 4.35 -21.02 4.55
CA PHE A 236 3.49 -22.01 3.88
C PHE A 236 3.10 -21.61 2.47
N LEU A 237 3.49 -20.42 1.99
CA LEU A 237 3.28 -20.00 0.62
C LEU A 237 4.22 -20.76 -0.31
N ARG A 238 3.64 -21.52 -1.24
CA ARG A 238 4.32 -22.41 -2.20
C ARG A 238 3.75 -22.22 -3.61
N ASN A 239 3.32 -21.01 -3.93
CA ASN A 239 2.80 -20.67 -5.26
C ASN A 239 3.92 -20.52 -6.31
N HIS A 240 5.19 -20.66 -5.91
CA HIS A 240 6.35 -20.63 -6.79
C HIS A 240 6.38 -19.37 -7.67
N GLN A 241 6.31 -19.54 -9.00
CA GLN A 241 6.32 -18.42 -9.95
C GLN A 241 4.92 -17.82 -10.22
N LYS A 242 3.86 -18.36 -9.60
CA LYS A 242 2.49 -17.84 -9.74
C LYS A 242 2.26 -16.68 -8.75
N LEU A 243 3.00 -15.60 -8.93
CA LEU A 243 3.13 -14.52 -7.97
C LEU A 243 2.09 -13.41 -8.24
N PRO A 244 1.14 -13.17 -7.33
CA PRO A 244 0.18 -12.09 -7.48
C PRO A 244 0.78 -10.71 -7.17
N VAL A 245 0.13 -9.67 -7.69
CA VAL A 245 0.14 -8.33 -7.08
C VAL A 245 -0.83 -8.38 -5.90
N CYS A 246 -0.34 -8.07 -4.70
CA CYS A 246 -1.11 -8.12 -3.47
C CYS A 246 -1.48 -6.70 -3.01
N ILE A 247 -2.76 -6.44 -2.83
CA ILE A 247 -3.27 -5.14 -2.36
C ILE A 247 -3.83 -5.34 -0.96
N THR A 248 -3.32 -4.53 -0.04
CA THR A 248 -3.65 -4.57 1.40
C THR A 248 -3.84 -3.18 1.98
N GLY A 249 -4.27 -2.20 1.18
CA GLY A 249 -4.35 -0.80 1.61
C GLY A 249 -5.26 -0.60 2.83
N SER A 250 -6.41 -1.27 2.86
CA SER A 250 -7.32 -1.26 4.01
C SER A 250 -6.74 -1.92 5.27
N GLY A 251 -5.73 -2.78 5.13
CA GLY A 251 -5.01 -3.35 6.26
C GLY A 251 -3.97 -2.37 6.81
N CYS A 252 -4.35 -1.56 7.80
CA CYS A 252 -3.45 -0.60 8.45
C CYS A 252 -2.05 -1.19 8.72
N PHE A 253 -0.99 -0.42 8.46
CA PHE A 253 0.41 -0.79 8.77
C PHE A 253 0.97 -2.01 8.03
N ASN A 254 0.23 -2.63 7.11
CA ASN A 254 0.73 -3.83 6.43
C ASN A 254 2.02 -3.56 5.62
N ASN A 255 2.25 -2.32 5.17
CA ASN A 255 3.48 -1.87 4.52
C ASN A 255 4.32 -0.92 5.39
N MET A 256 4.19 -0.95 6.71
CA MET A 256 4.98 -0.16 7.66
C MET A 256 6.42 -0.67 7.72
N PHE A 257 7.31 -0.15 6.89
CA PHE A 257 8.67 -0.70 6.73
C PHE A 257 9.73 -0.09 7.66
N ASN A 258 9.35 0.79 8.58
CA ASN A 258 10.21 1.29 9.67
C ASN A 258 10.21 0.39 10.91
N VAL A 259 9.49 -0.72 10.92
CA VAL A 259 9.45 -1.69 12.02
C VAL A 259 10.81 -2.35 12.28
N SER A 260 11.03 -2.79 13.52
CA SER A 260 12.21 -3.55 13.94
C SER A 260 11.90 -4.45 15.15
N ILE A 261 12.78 -5.40 15.46
CA ILE A 261 12.66 -6.24 16.67
C ILE A 261 13.01 -5.47 17.95
N GLY A 262 13.70 -4.34 17.83
CA GLY A 262 14.11 -3.49 18.95
C GLY A 262 13.12 -2.39 19.31
N ASN A 263 12.01 -2.28 18.60
CA ASN A 263 11.07 -1.17 18.79
C ASN A 263 9.62 -1.61 18.70
N SER A 264 8.79 -1.00 19.56
CA SER A 264 7.34 -1.10 19.56
C SER A 264 6.79 0.23 19.05
N TYR A 265 6.33 0.30 17.80
CA TYR A 265 5.98 1.56 17.13
C TYR A 265 4.58 2.09 17.42
N PHE A 266 3.69 1.28 17.99
CA PHE A 266 2.35 1.70 18.40
C PHE A 266 1.78 0.73 19.43
N VAL A 267 0.63 1.06 20.02
CA VAL A 267 0.03 0.32 21.14
C VAL A 267 -0.15 -1.18 20.89
N TYR A 268 -0.36 -1.59 19.63
CA TYR A 268 -0.42 -3.00 19.22
C TYR A 268 0.93 -3.52 18.70
N GLY A 269 1.99 -2.72 18.79
CA GLY A 269 3.32 -2.99 18.22
C GLY A 269 4.00 -4.16 18.84
N ILE A 270 3.76 -5.34 18.32
CA ILE A 270 4.61 -6.48 18.58
C ILE A 270 5.85 -6.31 17.68
N PRO A 271 7.07 -6.25 18.24
CA PRO A 271 8.28 -6.12 17.47
C PRO A 271 8.37 -7.16 16.34
N THR A 272 8.76 -6.73 15.15
CA THR A 272 8.90 -7.58 13.97
C THR A 272 10.06 -7.08 13.13
N PRO A 273 10.87 -7.96 12.49
CA PRO A 273 12.02 -7.53 11.70
C PRO A 273 11.62 -6.78 10.42
N TYR A 274 10.42 -6.99 9.91
CA TYR A 274 9.86 -6.36 8.70
C TYR A 274 8.33 -6.49 8.72
N CYS A 275 7.64 -5.67 7.94
CA CYS A 275 6.19 -5.74 7.81
C CYS A 275 5.73 -6.92 6.93
N ILE A 276 4.45 -7.30 7.07
CA ILE A 276 3.88 -8.44 6.35
C ILE A 276 3.90 -8.26 4.84
N GLY A 277 3.68 -7.03 4.33
CA GLY A 277 3.75 -6.75 2.90
C GLY A 277 5.13 -7.06 2.33
N TRP A 278 6.21 -6.64 2.98
CA TRP A 278 7.56 -7.05 2.58
C TRP A 278 7.80 -8.54 2.80
N GLY A 279 7.26 -9.09 3.90
CA GLY A 279 7.30 -10.51 4.19
C GLY A 279 6.73 -11.40 3.07
N LEU A 280 5.65 -10.96 2.42
CA LEU A 280 5.07 -11.64 1.25
C LEU A 280 6.03 -11.66 0.06
N MET A 281 6.75 -10.57 -0.18
CA MET A 281 7.67 -10.48 -1.33
C MET A 281 8.94 -11.32 -1.17
N ILE A 282 9.46 -11.46 0.03
CA ILE A 282 10.73 -12.16 0.30
C ILE A 282 10.59 -13.66 0.54
N GLN A 283 9.40 -14.25 0.35
CA GLN A 283 9.25 -15.71 0.40
C GLN A 283 9.98 -16.34 -0.79
N PRO A 284 10.96 -17.25 -0.57
CA PRO A 284 11.77 -17.78 -1.68
C PRO A 284 10.98 -18.68 -2.63
N ASP A 285 9.97 -19.39 -2.11
CA ASP A 285 9.20 -20.39 -2.86
C ASP A 285 7.78 -19.93 -3.23
N GLY A 286 7.48 -18.64 -3.08
CA GLY A 286 6.14 -18.12 -3.35
C GLY A 286 5.93 -16.70 -2.86
N GLY A 287 4.74 -16.39 -2.38
CA GLY A 287 4.33 -15.07 -1.93
C GLY A 287 3.84 -14.18 -3.07
N SER A 288 4.23 -12.92 -3.09
CA SER A 288 3.80 -11.92 -4.08
C SER A 288 4.97 -11.39 -4.91
N ILE A 289 4.67 -10.81 -6.08
CA ILE A 289 5.63 -10.07 -6.91
C ILE A 289 5.74 -8.60 -6.48
N ALA A 290 4.63 -8.07 -5.99
CA ALA A 290 4.51 -6.71 -5.46
C ALA A 290 3.47 -6.69 -4.35
N THR A 291 3.56 -5.68 -3.47
CA THR A 291 2.53 -5.37 -2.49
C THR A 291 2.23 -3.88 -2.47
N ILE A 292 0.96 -3.52 -2.41
CA ILE A 292 0.52 -2.14 -2.25
C ILE A 292 -0.27 -2.09 -0.95
N GLY A 293 0.09 -1.18 -0.05
CA GLY A 293 -0.54 -1.12 1.25
C GLY A 293 -0.16 0.12 2.05
N ALA A 294 -0.79 0.24 3.22
CA ALA A 294 -0.66 1.37 4.10
C ALA A 294 0.56 1.27 5.00
N THR A 295 1.28 2.38 5.18
CA THR A 295 2.38 2.48 6.15
C THR A 295 1.91 2.87 7.56
N ALA A 296 0.64 3.27 7.69
CA ALA A 296 0.06 3.89 8.87
C ALA A 296 -1.39 3.44 9.09
N PHE A 297 -2.14 4.11 9.97
CA PHE A 297 -3.59 3.96 10.05
C PHE A 297 -4.24 4.38 8.74
N SER A 298 -4.93 3.46 8.10
CA SER A 298 -5.81 3.72 6.95
C SER A 298 -7.24 3.91 7.42
N TYR A 299 -7.97 4.70 6.66
CA TYR A 299 -9.33 5.11 7.01
C TYR A 299 -10.28 4.80 5.87
N GLU A 300 -11.44 4.24 6.23
CA GLU A 300 -12.58 4.17 5.32
C GLU A 300 -13.14 5.55 5.00
N SER A 301 -13.92 5.60 3.92
CA SER A 301 -14.75 6.76 3.65
C SER A 301 -15.76 7.01 4.79
N PRO A 302 -15.98 8.29 5.16
CA PRO A 302 -17.11 8.65 6.01
C PRO A 302 -18.47 8.22 5.43
N ASP A 303 -18.59 8.23 4.10
CA ASP A 303 -19.74 7.70 3.37
C ASP A 303 -19.42 6.34 2.77
N ILE A 304 -19.80 5.30 3.49
CA ILE A 304 -19.54 3.90 3.13
C ILE A 304 -20.26 3.49 1.83
N THR A 305 -21.38 4.17 1.48
CA THR A 305 -22.17 3.81 0.29
C THR A 305 -21.50 4.30 -0.99
N LEU A 306 -20.86 5.45 -0.93
CA LEU A 306 -20.10 6.03 -2.05
C LEU A 306 -18.64 5.58 -2.05
N GLY A 307 -18.06 5.30 -0.87
CA GLY A 307 -16.67 4.87 -0.69
C GLY A 307 -15.63 5.93 -1.05
N TYR A 308 -16.04 7.14 -1.44
CA TYR A 308 -15.12 8.19 -1.88
C TYR A 308 -14.16 8.64 -0.77
N GLY A 309 -12.89 8.74 -1.11
CA GLY A 309 -11.85 9.22 -0.19
C GLY A 309 -11.36 8.20 0.84
N GLY A 310 -12.00 7.03 0.93
CA GLY A 310 -11.53 5.92 1.75
C GLY A 310 -10.39 5.15 1.09
N ILE A 311 -9.67 4.37 1.90
CA ILE A 311 -8.54 3.57 1.42
C ILE A 311 -9.00 2.46 0.46
N GLU A 312 -10.18 1.87 0.67
CA GLU A 312 -10.76 0.85 -0.19
C GLU A 312 -11.07 1.40 -1.58
N TRP A 313 -11.41 2.69 -1.66
CA TRP A 313 -11.64 3.33 -2.94
C TRP A 313 -10.33 3.54 -3.71
N LEU A 314 -9.25 3.88 -3.01
CA LEU A 314 -7.91 3.97 -3.59
C LEU A 314 -7.43 2.59 -4.09
N ASP A 315 -7.62 1.54 -3.27
CA ASP A 315 -7.35 0.15 -3.68
C ASP A 315 -8.18 -0.24 -4.93
N ARG A 316 -9.46 0.14 -4.97
CA ARG A 316 -10.34 -0.13 -6.12
C ARG A 316 -9.90 0.62 -7.39
N GLN A 317 -9.39 1.85 -7.26
CA GLN A 317 -8.87 2.59 -8.41
C GLN A 317 -7.69 1.90 -9.08
N PHE A 318 -6.88 1.16 -8.32
CA PHE A 318 -5.82 0.34 -8.91
C PHE A 318 -6.39 -0.69 -9.91
N PHE A 319 -7.50 -1.34 -9.56
CA PHE A 319 -8.17 -2.29 -10.46
C PHE A 319 -8.82 -1.58 -11.64
N ALA A 320 -9.40 -0.39 -11.45
CA ALA A 320 -9.96 0.40 -12.55
C ALA A 320 -8.88 0.83 -13.55
N GLU A 321 -7.73 1.32 -13.08
CA GLU A 321 -6.62 1.70 -13.96
C GLU A 321 -6.08 0.49 -14.74
N TYR A 322 -5.93 -0.65 -14.08
CA TYR A 322 -5.48 -1.86 -14.74
C TYR A 322 -6.48 -2.39 -15.77
N SER A 323 -7.76 -2.52 -15.41
CA SER A 323 -8.77 -3.20 -16.26
C SER A 323 -9.42 -2.30 -17.29
N LEU A 324 -9.89 -1.10 -16.88
CA LEU A 324 -10.62 -0.20 -17.76
C LEU A 324 -9.67 0.66 -18.61
N ASN A 325 -8.60 1.17 -17.99
CA ASN A 325 -7.64 2.04 -18.67
C ASN A 325 -6.45 1.27 -19.28
N GLN A 326 -6.44 -0.07 -19.14
CA GLN A 326 -5.43 -0.97 -19.72
C GLN A 326 -3.99 -0.58 -19.33
N THR A 327 -3.82 -0.05 -18.12
CA THR A 327 -2.49 0.32 -17.58
C THR A 327 -1.87 -0.90 -16.95
N ASP A 328 -0.92 -1.54 -17.64
CA ASP A 328 -0.32 -2.82 -17.21
C ASP A 328 1.12 -2.72 -16.68
N ILE A 329 1.68 -1.50 -16.61
CA ILE A 329 2.94 -1.25 -15.91
C ILE A 329 2.64 -0.87 -14.46
N LEU A 330 3.20 -1.62 -13.53
CA LEU A 330 2.85 -1.59 -12.11
C LEU A 330 2.93 -0.18 -11.50
N GLY A 331 4.01 0.54 -11.75
CA GLY A 331 4.19 1.91 -11.24
C GLY A 331 3.24 2.91 -11.91
N ASP A 332 2.96 2.75 -13.20
CA ASP A 332 2.00 3.61 -13.90
C ASP A 332 0.58 3.38 -13.37
N THR A 333 0.21 2.11 -13.11
CA THR A 333 -1.08 1.78 -12.49
C THR A 333 -1.20 2.44 -11.12
N TRP A 334 -0.16 2.34 -10.29
CA TRP A 334 -0.12 2.97 -8.96
C TRP A 334 -0.24 4.50 -9.03
N SER A 335 0.58 5.16 -9.87
CA SER A 335 0.59 6.63 -10.02
C SER A 335 -0.73 7.18 -10.55
N ARG A 336 -1.31 6.51 -11.56
CA ARG A 336 -2.60 6.90 -12.14
C ARG A 336 -3.75 6.70 -11.17
N SER A 337 -3.71 5.66 -10.33
CA SER A 337 -4.70 5.45 -9.28
C SER A 337 -4.74 6.61 -8.30
N ILE A 338 -3.57 7.10 -7.85
CA ILE A 338 -3.48 8.28 -7.00
C ILE A 338 -4.05 9.50 -7.73
N SER A 339 -3.64 9.73 -8.97
CA SER A 339 -4.12 10.87 -9.76
C SER A 339 -5.64 10.83 -9.98
N ALA A 340 -6.21 9.65 -10.21
CA ALA A 340 -7.65 9.47 -10.36
C ALA A 340 -8.41 9.78 -9.06
N VAL A 341 -7.86 9.38 -7.91
CA VAL A 341 -8.42 9.72 -6.59
C VAL A 341 -8.39 11.23 -6.37
N LEU A 342 -7.26 11.88 -6.61
CA LEU A 342 -7.11 13.34 -6.45
C LEU A 342 -8.08 14.13 -7.35
N GLN A 343 -8.38 13.61 -8.55
CA GLN A 343 -9.32 14.25 -9.47
C GLN A 343 -10.78 14.06 -9.06
N ALA A 344 -11.12 12.90 -8.54
CA ALA A 344 -12.51 12.55 -8.22
C ALA A 344 -12.91 12.93 -6.79
N CYS A 345 -11.95 13.03 -5.87
CA CYS A 345 -12.16 13.44 -4.48
C CYS A 345 -11.51 14.80 -4.23
N PRO A 346 -12.16 15.92 -4.58
CA PRO A 346 -11.64 17.22 -4.19
C PRO A 346 -11.57 17.30 -2.67
N PHE A 347 -10.47 17.82 -2.18
CA PHE A 347 -10.24 18.08 -0.76
C PHE A 347 -9.86 19.55 -0.57
N ASP A 348 -10.12 20.04 0.64
CA ASP A 348 -9.88 21.43 1.04
C ASP A 348 -8.81 21.46 2.13
N TRP A 349 -7.67 22.06 1.85
CA TRP A 349 -6.58 22.23 2.81
C TRP A 349 -6.95 23.09 4.03
N SER A 350 -8.04 23.86 3.96
CA SER A 350 -8.58 24.63 5.07
C SER A 350 -9.59 23.86 5.94
N ASP A 351 -9.93 22.63 5.54
CA ASP A 351 -10.92 21.79 6.24
C ASP A 351 -10.36 21.27 7.58
N GLY A 352 -10.77 21.88 8.66
CA GLY A 352 -10.43 21.47 10.02
C GLY A 352 -11.24 20.30 10.58
N SER A 353 -12.11 19.66 9.78
CA SER A 353 -12.94 18.57 10.29
C SER A 353 -12.16 17.27 10.53
N ILE A 354 -12.49 16.55 11.61
CA ILE A 354 -11.81 15.31 12.01
C ILE A 354 -11.96 14.18 10.95
N ASN A 355 -13.08 14.17 10.23
CA ASN A 355 -13.42 13.15 9.23
C ASN A 355 -13.48 13.75 7.81
N GLY A 356 -12.77 14.83 7.56
CA GLY A 356 -12.79 15.56 6.31
C GLY A 356 -11.60 15.27 5.40
N SER A 357 -11.18 16.31 4.72
CA SER A 357 -10.16 16.30 3.67
C SER A 357 -8.82 15.68 4.10
N ALA A 358 -8.42 15.89 5.36
CA ALA A 358 -7.17 15.32 5.88
C ALA A 358 -7.12 13.79 5.85
N ILE A 359 -8.26 13.10 5.94
CA ILE A 359 -8.33 11.63 5.82
C ILE A 359 -7.98 11.19 4.40
N ILE A 360 -8.50 11.90 3.40
CA ILE A 360 -8.24 11.61 1.98
C ILE A 360 -6.75 11.75 1.70
N VAL A 361 -6.17 12.87 2.12
CA VAL A 361 -4.74 13.16 1.98
C VAL A 361 -3.90 12.12 2.69
N LYS A 362 -4.24 11.78 3.94
CA LYS A 362 -3.52 10.76 4.71
C LYS A 362 -3.54 9.38 4.01
N ASN A 363 -4.69 8.94 3.50
CA ASN A 363 -4.79 7.67 2.78
C ASN A 363 -3.88 7.66 1.55
N ILE A 364 -3.81 8.76 0.81
CA ILE A 364 -2.95 8.91 -0.38
C ILE A 364 -1.47 8.88 0.01
N GLU A 365 -1.06 9.67 1.00
CA GLU A 365 0.35 9.81 1.40
C GLU A 365 0.96 8.52 1.94
N GLN A 366 0.16 7.69 2.62
CA GLN A 366 0.61 6.44 3.24
C GLN A 366 0.52 5.21 2.33
N TRP A 367 -0.12 5.33 1.16
CA TRP A 367 -0.33 4.22 0.23
C TRP A 367 0.91 4.02 -0.64
N VAL A 368 1.70 2.99 -0.32
CA VAL A 368 3.02 2.75 -0.92
C VAL A 368 3.06 1.49 -1.75
N LEU A 369 3.86 1.53 -2.82
CA LEU A 369 4.15 0.39 -3.68
C LEU A 369 5.49 -0.25 -3.28
N PHE A 370 5.46 -1.49 -2.79
CA PHE A 370 6.63 -2.35 -2.77
C PHE A 370 6.67 -3.18 -4.05
N GLY A 371 7.67 -2.96 -4.86
CA GLY A 371 7.83 -3.61 -6.15
C GLY A 371 8.70 -2.80 -7.10
N ASP A 372 9.01 -3.39 -8.25
CA ASP A 372 9.64 -2.68 -9.35
C ASP A 372 8.58 -1.88 -10.11
N PRO A 373 8.65 -0.55 -10.18
CA PRO A 373 7.64 0.25 -10.86
C PRO A 373 7.61 0.03 -12.38
N THR A 374 8.65 -0.56 -12.96
CA THR A 374 8.70 -0.87 -14.40
C THR A 374 8.12 -2.24 -14.73
N LEU A 375 7.77 -3.05 -13.71
CA LEU A 375 7.27 -4.39 -13.88
C LEU A 375 5.98 -4.39 -14.73
N LYS A 376 5.96 -5.18 -15.80
CA LYS A 376 4.74 -5.45 -16.53
C LYS A 376 3.89 -6.48 -15.79
N ILE A 377 2.70 -6.10 -15.37
CA ILE A 377 1.75 -6.98 -14.70
C ILE A 377 1.32 -8.09 -15.67
N GLY A 378 1.53 -9.36 -15.28
CA GLY A 378 1.34 -10.51 -16.16
C GLY A 378 2.59 -10.90 -16.96
N GLY A 379 3.67 -10.14 -16.84
CA GLY A 379 4.92 -10.37 -17.57
C GLY A 379 4.82 -10.10 -19.06
N TYR A 380 5.90 -10.34 -19.77
CA TYR A 380 5.91 -10.23 -21.22
C TYR A 380 5.52 -11.57 -21.85
N ARG A 381 4.50 -11.58 -22.71
CA ARG A 381 4.16 -12.77 -23.50
C ARG A 381 5.25 -13.01 -24.52
N GLN A 382 5.79 -14.20 -24.56
CA GLN A 382 6.69 -14.66 -25.61
C GLN A 382 5.93 -14.99 -26.89
#